data_b308228df448e378ddb25c772e3f1a21
#
_entry.id   b308228df448e378ddb25c772e3f1a21
#
_cell.length_a   1.000
_cell.length_b   1.000
_cell.length_c   1.000
_cell.angle_alpha   90.00
_cell.angle_beta   90.00
_cell.angle_gamma   90.00
#
_symmetry.space_group_name_H-M   'P 1'
#
loop_
_entity.id
_entity.type
_entity.pdbx_description
1 polymer ?
#
loop_
_entity_poly.entity_id
_entity_poly.type
_entity_poly.pdbx_seq_one_letter_code
_entity_poly.pdbx_strand_id
1 'polypeptide(L)'
;MPLGKLKDSLALLERLGLARKNAEGFWKPTRESISSGPYNNAELIKQYQLQCFELSKQALITPPKKPTVMSTLTFSISSEAYKKLEAELQEFKAKARRIIGEDKEKADGVYQMNIHLFSNLE
;
A
#
# COMPACT_ATOMS: atom_id res chain seq x y z
N MET A 1 7.19 -12.96 2.32
CA MET A 1 7.94 -12.58 1.12
C MET A 1 9.15 -11.75 1.49
N PRO A 2 10.26 -11.99 0.84
CA PRO A 2 11.45 -11.19 1.10
C PRO A 2 11.25 -9.72 0.73
N LEU A 3 11.82 -8.84 1.54
CA LEU A 3 11.85 -7.41 1.25
C LEU A 3 12.45 -7.12 -0.11
N GLY A 4 13.42 -7.94 -0.54
CA GLY A 4 14.06 -7.76 -1.82
C GLY A 4 13.10 -7.79 -2.99
N LYS A 5 12.06 -8.63 -2.91
CA LYS A 5 11.11 -8.73 -4.01
C LYS A 5 10.24 -7.48 -4.14
N LEU A 6 9.88 -6.86 -3.02
CA LEU A 6 9.18 -5.58 -3.03
C LEU A 6 10.08 -4.49 -3.59
N LYS A 7 11.32 -4.43 -3.11
CA LYS A 7 12.29 -3.44 -3.60
C LYS A 7 12.54 -3.61 -5.08
N ASP A 8 12.62 -4.84 -5.57
CA ASP A 8 12.84 -5.12 -6.98
C ASP A 8 11.67 -4.61 -7.83
N SER A 9 10.44 -4.83 -7.37
CA SER A 9 9.25 -4.35 -8.07
C SER A 9 9.22 -2.83 -8.14
N LEU A 10 9.48 -2.16 -7.02
CA LEU A 10 9.49 -0.70 -6.96
C LEU A 10 10.62 -0.12 -7.80
N ALA A 11 11.80 -0.74 -7.75
CA ALA A 11 12.95 -0.29 -8.53
C ALA A 11 12.67 -0.43 -10.02
N LEU A 12 12.00 -1.50 -10.43
CA LEU A 12 11.63 -1.70 -11.82
C LEU A 12 10.66 -0.61 -12.28
N LEU A 13 9.63 -0.33 -11.48
CA LEU A 13 8.67 0.71 -11.80
C LEU A 13 9.33 2.09 -11.89
N GLU A 14 10.25 2.37 -10.98
CA GLU A 14 10.98 3.64 -11.00
C GLU A 14 11.86 3.75 -12.24
N ARG A 15 12.56 2.68 -12.58
CA ARG A 15 13.45 2.65 -13.75
C ARG A 15 12.67 2.83 -15.04
N LEU A 16 11.43 2.34 -15.08
CA LEU A 16 10.56 2.50 -16.24
C LEU A 16 9.83 3.85 -16.24
N GLY A 17 10.01 4.65 -15.21
CA GLY A 17 9.37 5.95 -15.10
C GLY A 17 7.89 5.86 -14.74
N LEU A 18 7.42 4.71 -14.25
CA LEU A 18 6.00 4.48 -13.98
C LEU A 18 5.62 4.78 -12.53
N ALA A 19 6.60 4.82 -11.64
CA ALA A 19 6.37 5.15 -10.25
C ALA A 19 7.59 5.83 -9.69
N ARG A 20 7.43 6.65 -8.68
CA ARG A 20 8.55 7.23 -7.98
C ARG A 20 8.15 7.60 -6.56
N LYS A 21 9.16 7.72 -5.72
CA LYS A 21 8.99 8.07 -4.34
C LYS A 21 8.77 9.58 -4.23
N ASN A 22 7.70 9.99 -3.57
CA ASN A 22 7.42 11.42 -3.39
C ASN A 22 8.24 11.98 -2.22
N ALA A 23 8.06 13.28 -1.94
CA ALA A 23 8.79 13.97 -0.88
C ALA A 23 8.50 13.39 0.51
N GLU A 24 7.35 12.75 0.67
CA GLU A 24 6.95 12.13 1.94
C GLU A 24 7.46 10.71 2.09
N GLY A 25 8.09 10.16 1.08
CA GLY A 25 8.64 8.81 1.14
C GLY A 25 7.70 7.73 0.62
N PHE A 26 6.61 8.09 -0.02
CA PHE A 26 5.65 7.14 -0.56
C PHE A 26 5.83 6.96 -2.06
N TRP A 27 5.62 5.71 -2.52
CA TRP A 27 5.66 5.41 -3.94
C TRP A 27 4.33 5.74 -4.57
N LYS A 28 4.36 6.45 -5.68
CA LYS A 28 3.16 6.85 -6.40
C LYS A 28 3.37 6.71 -7.90
N PRO A 29 2.29 6.45 -8.67
CA PRO A 29 2.39 6.43 -10.13
C PRO A 29 2.85 7.80 -10.65
N THR A 30 3.65 7.79 -11.71
CA THR A 30 4.09 9.00 -12.37
C THR A 30 3.09 9.39 -13.46
N ARG A 31 3.31 10.54 -14.07
CA ARG A 31 2.50 10.95 -15.21
C ARG A 31 2.64 9.99 -16.39
N GLU A 32 3.82 9.41 -16.57
CA GLU A 32 4.04 8.46 -17.63
C GLU A 32 3.14 7.22 -17.45
N SER A 33 2.95 6.78 -16.21
CA SER A 33 2.09 5.63 -15.94
C SER A 33 0.64 5.94 -16.25
N ILE A 34 0.23 7.21 -16.23
CA ILE A 34 -1.14 7.61 -16.53
C ILE A 34 -1.38 7.71 -18.03
N SER A 35 -0.37 8.15 -18.79
CA SER A 35 -0.54 8.55 -20.17
C SER A 35 0.07 7.61 -21.19
N SER A 36 0.85 6.61 -20.81
CA SER A 36 1.60 5.83 -21.79
C SER A 36 1.40 4.33 -21.67
N GLY A 37 1.70 3.62 -22.74
CA GLY A 37 1.79 2.18 -22.78
C GLY A 37 0.46 1.47 -22.97
N PRO A 38 0.49 0.14 -23.08
CA PRO A 38 -0.71 -0.67 -23.21
C PRO A 38 -1.51 -0.73 -21.90
N TYR A 39 -0.91 -0.34 -20.80
CA TYR A 39 -1.55 -0.34 -19.50
C TYR A 39 -1.88 1.09 -19.11
N ASN A 40 -3.12 1.35 -18.76
CA ASN A 40 -3.48 2.65 -18.23
C ASN A 40 -3.14 2.70 -16.74
N ASN A 41 -3.31 3.87 -16.15
CA ASN A 41 -3.00 4.08 -14.74
C ASN A 41 -3.76 3.12 -13.82
N ALA A 42 -5.03 2.88 -14.11
CA ALA A 42 -5.85 1.98 -13.28
C ALA A 42 -5.34 0.54 -13.31
N GLU A 43 -4.89 0.08 -14.47
CA GLU A 43 -4.36 -1.27 -14.60
C GLU A 43 -3.05 -1.43 -13.84
N LEU A 44 -2.18 -0.43 -13.92
CA LEU A 44 -0.91 -0.46 -13.18
C LEU A 44 -1.14 -0.46 -11.67
N ILE A 45 -2.09 0.33 -11.20
CA ILE A 45 -2.44 0.37 -9.79
C ILE A 45 -2.98 -0.98 -9.34
N LYS A 46 -3.84 -1.60 -10.17
CA LYS A 46 -4.40 -2.91 -9.89
C LYS A 46 -3.30 -3.96 -9.77
N GLN A 47 -2.35 -3.98 -10.70
CA GLN A 47 -1.25 -4.94 -10.66
C GLN A 47 -0.38 -4.74 -9.42
N TYR A 48 -0.12 -3.49 -9.07
CA TYR A 48 0.62 -3.20 -7.85
C TYR A 48 -0.13 -3.70 -6.61
N GLN A 49 -1.44 -3.47 -6.56
CA GLN A 49 -2.26 -3.93 -5.44
C GLN A 49 -2.24 -5.45 -5.32
N LEU A 50 -2.29 -6.15 -6.45
CA LEU A 50 -2.22 -7.62 -6.43
C LEU A 50 -0.89 -8.10 -5.86
N GLN A 51 0.21 -7.42 -6.18
CA GLN A 51 1.50 -7.74 -5.59
C GLN A 51 1.51 -7.48 -4.08
N CYS A 52 0.83 -6.44 -3.64
CA CYS A 52 0.71 -6.14 -2.22
C CYS A 52 -0.05 -7.23 -1.47
N PHE A 53 -1.09 -7.81 -2.08
CA PHE A 53 -1.80 -8.95 -1.50
C PHE A 53 -0.86 -10.14 -1.33
N GLU A 54 -0.05 -10.41 -2.34
CA GLU A 54 0.88 -11.53 -2.28
C GLU A 54 1.92 -11.33 -1.18
N LEU A 55 2.42 -10.12 -1.03
CA LEU A 55 3.34 -9.79 0.05
C LEU A 55 2.70 -10.00 1.42
N SER A 56 1.45 -9.61 1.59
CA SER A 56 0.71 -9.81 2.83
C SER A 56 0.57 -11.29 3.15
N LYS A 57 0.24 -12.07 2.13
CA LYS A 57 0.11 -13.52 2.28
C LYS A 57 1.41 -14.13 2.76
N GLN A 58 2.52 -13.77 2.14
CA GLN A 58 3.82 -14.30 2.52
C GLN A 58 4.22 -13.86 3.92
N ALA A 59 3.90 -12.63 4.28
CA ALA A 59 4.18 -12.13 5.62
C ALA A 59 3.41 -12.90 6.69
N LEU A 60 2.20 -13.33 6.36
CA LEU A 60 1.37 -14.11 7.28
C LEU A 60 1.90 -15.54 7.45
N ILE A 61 2.34 -16.15 6.36
CA ILE A 61 2.78 -17.55 6.36
C ILE A 61 4.18 -17.71 6.95
N THR A 62 5.07 -16.79 6.64
CA THR A 62 6.47 -16.87 7.05
C THR A 62 6.63 -16.33 8.48
N PRO A 63 7.35 -17.03 9.38
CA PRO A 63 7.57 -16.51 10.72
C PRO A 63 8.21 -15.13 10.68
N PRO A 64 7.64 -14.14 11.40
CA PRO A 64 8.14 -12.78 11.33
C PRO A 64 9.46 -12.60 12.09
N LYS A 65 10.37 -11.83 11.51
CA LYS A 65 11.62 -11.45 12.17
C LYS A 65 11.51 -10.09 12.83
N LYS A 66 10.48 -9.34 12.49
CA LYS A 66 10.18 -8.01 13.04
C LYS A 66 8.72 -7.94 13.43
N PRO A 67 8.34 -6.98 14.27
CA PRO A 67 6.94 -6.84 14.67
C PRO A 67 6.01 -6.78 13.46
N THR A 68 4.92 -7.51 13.55
CA THR A 68 3.96 -7.62 12.46
C THR A 68 2.56 -7.46 13.03
N VAL A 69 1.73 -6.67 12.34
CA VAL A 69 0.32 -6.52 12.71
C VAL A 69 -0.53 -7.09 11.60
N MET A 70 -1.30 -8.11 11.93
CA MET A 70 -2.26 -8.73 11.01
C MET A 70 -3.60 -8.77 11.70
N SER A 71 -4.57 -8.04 11.18
CA SER A 71 -5.88 -8.00 11.80
C SER A 71 -6.97 -7.85 10.74
N THR A 72 -8.14 -8.34 11.08
CA THR A 72 -9.29 -8.30 10.19
C THR A 72 -10.54 -8.07 11.01
N LEU A 73 -11.43 -7.24 10.49
CA LEU A 73 -12.77 -7.06 11.05
C LEU A 73 -13.77 -7.44 9.96
N THR A 74 -14.73 -8.27 10.33
CA THR A 74 -15.83 -8.62 9.44
C THR A 74 -17.11 -8.14 10.10
N PHE A 75 -17.90 -7.35 9.40
CA PHE A 75 -19.01 -6.66 10.03
C PHE A 75 -20.10 -6.29 9.02
N SER A 76 -21.28 -5.98 9.55
CA SER A 76 -22.40 -5.44 8.78
C SER A 76 -22.65 -4.02 9.27
N ILE A 77 -22.79 -3.09 8.35
CA ILE A 77 -23.04 -1.70 8.70
C ILE A 77 -23.96 -1.03 7.68
N SER A 78 -24.50 0.11 8.09
CA SER A 78 -25.30 0.94 7.19
C SER A 78 -24.41 1.75 6.23
N SER A 79 -25.03 2.32 5.20
CA SER A 79 -24.32 3.20 4.29
C SER A 79 -23.76 4.42 5.01
N GLU A 80 -24.48 4.93 5.99
CA GLU A 80 -24.02 6.09 6.75
C GLU A 80 -22.79 5.75 7.58
N ALA A 81 -22.81 4.59 8.24
CA ALA A 81 -21.66 4.15 9.03
C ALA A 81 -20.47 3.86 8.12
N TYR A 82 -20.71 3.35 6.91
CA TYR A 82 -19.63 3.13 5.95
C TYR A 82 -18.93 4.45 5.61
N LYS A 83 -19.69 5.50 5.37
CA LYS A 83 -19.11 6.82 5.06
C LYS A 83 -18.26 7.35 6.20
N LYS A 84 -18.73 7.17 7.43
CA LYS A 84 -17.98 7.59 8.61
C LYS A 84 -16.67 6.80 8.72
N LEU A 85 -16.75 5.50 8.49
CA LEU A 85 -15.58 4.63 8.57
C LEU A 85 -14.56 5.02 7.50
N GLU A 86 -15.03 5.27 6.28
CA GLU A 86 -14.16 5.69 5.19
C GLU A 86 -13.46 7.01 5.51
N ALA A 87 -14.18 7.95 6.10
CA ALA A 87 -13.59 9.22 6.52
C ALA A 87 -12.50 9.02 7.58
N GLU A 88 -12.74 8.13 8.53
CA GLU A 88 -11.74 7.80 9.54
C GLU A 88 -10.50 7.17 8.94
N LEU A 89 -10.67 6.34 7.92
CA LEU A 89 -9.53 5.75 7.23
C LEU A 89 -8.69 6.81 6.54
N GLN A 90 -9.31 7.82 5.95
CA GLN A 90 -8.56 8.90 5.32
C GLN A 90 -7.78 9.71 6.36
N GLU A 91 -8.36 9.94 7.52
CA GLU A 91 -7.66 10.61 8.62
C GLU A 91 -6.49 9.79 9.12
N PHE A 92 -6.69 8.48 9.26
CA PHE A 92 -5.61 7.59 9.67
C PHE A 92 -4.47 7.62 8.68
N LYS A 93 -4.77 7.57 7.39
CA LYS A 93 -3.72 7.64 6.36
C LYS A 93 -2.92 8.93 6.47
N ALA A 94 -3.60 10.04 6.71
CA ALA A 94 -2.93 11.32 6.87
C ALA A 94 -2.00 11.34 8.08
N LYS A 95 -2.45 10.77 9.19
CA LYS A 95 -1.64 10.65 10.40
C LYS A 95 -0.43 9.75 10.16
N ALA A 96 -0.64 8.64 9.46
CA ALA A 96 0.45 7.71 9.13
C ALA A 96 1.51 8.40 8.29
N ARG A 97 1.08 9.17 7.28
CA ARG A 97 2.03 9.92 6.44
C ARG A 97 2.86 10.89 7.27
N ARG A 98 2.24 11.55 8.24
CA ARG A 98 2.96 12.48 9.10
C ARG A 98 3.98 11.77 9.96
N ILE A 99 3.58 10.67 10.59
CA ILE A 99 4.50 9.89 11.42
C ILE A 99 5.71 9.46 10.61
N ILE A 100 5.46 8.94 9.40
CA ILE A 100 6.53 8.49 8.52
C ILE A 100 7.40 9.66 8.07
N GLY A 101 6.76 10.76 7.68
CA GLY A 101 7.48 11.92 7.18
C GLY A 101 8.28 12.67 8.23
N GLU A 102 7.87 12.60 9.49
CA GLU A 102 8.56 13.26 10.59
C GLU A 102 9.67 12.41 11.18
N ASP A 103 9.76 11.15 10.79
CA ASP A 103 10.80 10.26 11.29
C ASP A 103 12.15 10.69 10.73
N LYS A 104 13.05 11.10 11.61
CA LYS A 104 14.40 11.55 11.26
C LYS A 104 15.46 10.52 11.62
N GLU A 105 15.05 9.41 12.20
CA GLU A 105 15.98 8.36 12.56
C GLU A 105 16.34 7.53 11.35
N LYS A 106 17.48 6.84 11.43
CA LYS A 106 17.91 5.95 10.36
C LYS A 106 16.95 4.78 10.26
N ALA A 107 16.47 4.50 9.05
CA ALA A 107 15.56 3.38 8.81
C ALA A 107 16.27 2.06 9.06
N ASP A 108 15.65 1.19 9.84
CA ASP A 108 16.16 -0.17 10.08
C ASP A 108 15.27 -1.24 9.45
N GLY A 109 14.33 -0.83 8.61
CA GLY A 109 13.47 -1.77 7.90
C GLY A 109 12.58 -1.06 6.90
N VAL A 110 12.06 -1.84 5.97
CA VAL A 110 11.05 -1.39 5.02
C VAL A 110 9.76 -2.10 5.37
N TYR A 111 8.71 -1.34 5.62
CA TYR A 111 7.42 -1.86 6.01
C TYR A 111 6.36 -1.55 4.96
N GLN A 112 5.36 -2.39 4.90
CA GLN A 112 4.22 -2.16 4.03
C GLN A 112 2.95 -2.29 4.85
N MET A 113 2.05 -1.33 4.65
CA MET A 113 0.75 -1.33 5.31
C MET A 113 -0.31 -1.27 4.23
N ASN A 114 -1.12 -2.31 4.15
CA ASN A 114 -2.22 -2.38 3.20
C ASN A 114 -3.52 -2.18 3.94
N ILE A 115 -4.37 -1.33 3.39
CA ILE A 115 -5.69 -1.06 3.97
C ILE A 115 -6.73 -1.41 2.92
N HIS A 116 -7.62 -2.35 3.24
CA HIS A 116 -8.64 -2.81 2.32
C HIS A 116 -10.00 -2.77 3.01
N LEU A 117 -10.93 -2.04 2.42
CA LEU A 117 -12.29 -1.95 2.91
C LEU A 117 -13.20 -2.25 1.71
N PHE A 118 -13.92 -3.34 1.78
CA PHE A 118 -14.71 -3.79 0.63
C PHE A 118 -15.88 -4.64 1.09
N SER A 119 -16.85 -4.80 0.22
CA SER A 119 -18.01 -5.64 0.51
C SER A 119 -17.72 -7.10 0.12
N ASN A 120 -17.97 -8.01 1.08
CA ASN A 120 -17.84 -9.44 0.82
C ASN A 120 -19.07 -9.99 0.09
N LEU A 121 -20.21 -9.30 0.21
CA LEU A 121 -21.48 -9.74 -0.38
C LEU A 121 -21.98 -8.71 -1.36
N GLU A 122 -22.52 -9.21 -2.45
CA GLU A 122 -23.15 -8.36 -3.46
C GLU A 122 -24.62 -8.10 -3.14
#